data_cf6eed8195c5ed648ab6f44c1067b41c
#
_entry.id   cf6eed8195c5ed648ab6f44c1067b41c
#
_cell.length_a   1.000
_cell.length_b   1.000
_cell.length_c   1.000
_cell.angle_alpha   90.00
_cell.angle_beta   90.00
_cell.angle_gamma   90.00
#
_symmetry.space_group_name_H-M   'P 1'
#
loop_
_entity.id
_entity.type
_entity.pdbx_description
1 polymer ?
#
loop_
_entity_poly.entity_id
_entity_poly.type
_entity_poly.pdbx_seq_one_letter_code
_entity_poly.pdbx_strand_id
1 'polypeptide(L)'
;EKNPDFISPKSRKNEVISFVKGGLKDLSISRKAFSWGIKVPNSPDHVIYVWLDALTNYISALNYPDTNDELFKKFWPASVHLIGKDILRFHSVYWPAFLMAAKIPLPKKVYGHGWILSGDEKMSKSKGNILDPLDIIEIYGLDPLRYYLIKEVSFGNDGNISQDRLEDCINSDLANNYGNLCQRVTAFAEKNCSSLVPDNIKFNNEDLVMLNKFTDNLSVIRTEIDNQNINYYINFIISALFEANKYFNDQEPWK
;
A
#
# COMPACT_ATOMS: atom_id res chain seq x y z
N GLU A 1 19.13 -8.20 -12.13
CA GLU A 1 20.40 -7.58 -11.74
C GLU A 1 20.64 -6.22 -12.42
N LYS A 2 20.26 -6.06 -13.70
CA LYS A 2 20.40 -4.78 -14.42
C LYS A 2 19.46 -3.66 -13.92
N ASN A 3 18.32 -4.03 -13.36
CA ASN A 3 17.37 -3.11 -12.75
C ASN A 3 17.16 -3.53 -11.28
N PRO A 4 17.92 -2.98 -10.33
CA PRO A 4 17.89 -3.39 -8.93
C PRO A 4 16.55 -3.06 -8.25
N ASP A 5 15.78 -2.13 -8.78
CA ASP A 5 14.54 -1.64 -8.18
C ASP A 5 13.28 -2.26 -8.80
N PHE A 6 13.47 -3.19 -9.74
CA PHE A 6 12.36 -3.85 -10.43
C PHE A 6 11.44 -4.65 -9.49
N ILE A 7 12.00 -5.27 -8.44
CA ILE A 7 11.25 -6.08 -7.49
C ILE A 7 11.44 -5.53 -6.08
N SER A 8 10.35 -5.28 -5.38
CA SER A 8 10.31 -4.84 -3.98
C SER A 8 9.31 -5.67 -3.16
N PRO A 9 9.48 -5.76 -1.84
CA PRO A 9 10.66 -5.38 -1.06
C PRO A 9 11.88 -6.30 -1.32
N LYS A 10 13.01 -6.00 -0.72
CA LYS A 10 14.28 -6.73 -0.90
C LYS A 10 14.17 -8.24 -0.65
N SER A 11 13.36 -8.65 0.32
CA SER A 11 13.11 -10.07 0.61
C SER A 11 12.51 -10.78 -0.61
N ARG A 12 11.54 -10.16 -1.28
CA ARG A 12 10.88 -10.70 -2.47
C ARG A 12 11.80 -10.72 -3.69
N LYS A 13 12.63 -9.69 -3.84
CA LYS A 13 13.69 -9.67 -4.86
C LYS A 13 14.64 -10.86 -4.70
N ASN A 14 15.11 -11.12 -3.48
CA ASN A 14 16.02 -12.23 -3.20
C ASN A 14 15.37 -13.59 -3.49
N GLU A 15 14.09 -13.76 -3.17
CA GLU A 15 13.31 -14.96 -3.50
C GLU A 15 13.28 -15.20 -5.01
N VAL A 16 12.96 -14.17 -5.79
CA VAL A 16 12.89 -14.28 -7.25
C VAL A 16 14.26 -14.55 -7.87
N ILE A 17 15.31 -13.87 -7.40
CA ILE A 17 16.68 -14.12 -7.87
C ILE A 17 17.09 -15.57 -7.61
N SER A 18 16.80 -16.10 -6.42
CA SER A 18 17.10 -17.49 -6.07
C SER A 18 16.34 -18.46 -6.96
N PHE A 19 15.05 -18.19 -7.22
CA PHE A 19 14.23 -19.00 -8.10
C PHE A 19 14.77 -19.05 -9.55
N VAL A 20 15.14 -17.89 -10.10
CA VAL A 20 15.69 -17.80 -11.46
C VAL A 20 17.06 -18.47 -11.57
N LYS A 21 17.94 -18.27 -10.56
CA LYS A 21 19.27 -18.91 -10.50
C LYS A 21 19.20 -20.42 -10.32
N GLY A 22 18.14 -20.93 -9.74
CA GLY A 22 17.88 -22.37 -9.62
C GLY A 22 17.55 -23.07 -10.94
N GLY A 23 17.45 -22.32 -12.02
CA GLY A 23 17.13 -22.79 -13.38
C GLY A 23 15.63 -22.71 -13.70
N LEU A 24 15.31 -22.03 -14.77
CA LEU A 24 13.96 -21.96 -15.30
C LEU A 24 13.68 -23.18 -16.18
N LYS A 25 12.44 -23.65 -16.16
CA LYS A 25 11.92 -24.70 -17.03
C LYS A 25 10.89 -24.10 -17.96
N ASP A 26 10.66 -24.79 -19.09
CA ASP A 26 9.60 -24.42 -20.01
C ASP A 26 8.24 -24.38 -19.29
N LEU A 27 7.48 -23.32 -19.53
CA LEU A 27 6.15 -23.15 -18.99
C LEU A 27 5.12 -23.62 -20.02
N SER A 28 4.32 -24.63 -19.64
CA SER A 28 3.16 -24.99 -20.46
C SER A 28 2.09 -23.91 -20.36
N ILE A 29 1.79 -23.26 -21.48
CA ILE A 29 0.80 -22.17 -21.59
C ILE A 29 -0.60 -22.67 -21.98
N SER A 30 -0.82 -23.98 -22.03
CA SER A 30 -2.12 -24.59 -22.36
C SER A 30 -2.44 -25.78 -21.46
N ARG A 31 -3.71 -26.17 -21.41
CA ARG A 31 -4.22 -27.30 -20.62
C ARG A 31 -5.18 -28.13 -21.47
N LYS A 32 -5.18 -29.46 -21.24
CA LYS A 32 -6.14 -30.44 -21.81
C LYS A 32 -7.14 -30.97 -20.80
N ALA A 33 -6.90 -30.75 -19.50
CA ALA A 33 -7.66 -31.40 -18.43
C ALA A 33 -9.14 -30.99 -18.34
N PHE A 34 -9.52 -29.90 -18.98
CA PHE A 34 -10.89 -29.37 -19.02
C PHE A 34 -11.17 -28.66 -20.34
N SER A 35 -12.45 -28.54 -20.68
CA SER A 35 -12.89 -27.96 -21.96
C SER A 35 -13.31 -26.49 -21.87
N TRP A 36 -13.56 -25.99 -20.65
CA TRP A 36 -13.94 -24.58 -20.42
C TRP A 36 -12.71 -23.68 -20.48
N GLY A 37 -12.80 -22.59 -21.19
CA GLY A 37 -11.74 -21.59 -21.31
C GLY A 37 -11.52 -21.14 -22.75
N ILE A 38 -10.53 -20.25 -22.95
CA ILE A 38 -10.14 -19.73 -24.28
C ILE A 38 -9.42 -20.83 -25.03
N LYS A 39 -9.90 -21.17 -26.20
CA LYS A 39 -9.30 -22.22 -27.04
C LYS A 39 -7.97 -21.75 -27.62
N VAL A 40 -6.99 -22.66 -27.66
CA VAL A 40 -5.71 -22.38 -28.30
C VAL A 40 -5.90 -22.41 -29.84
N PRO A 41 -5.47 -21.38 -30.57
CA PRO A 41 -5.50 -21.39 -32.01
C PRO A 41 -4.79 -22.63 -32.57
N ASN A 42 -5.40 -23.30 -33.54
CA ASN A 42 -4.90 -24.53 -34.15
C ASN A 42 -4.75 -25.76 -33.22
N SER A 43 -5.27 -25.70 -31.99
CA SER A 43 -5.25 -26.82 -31.04
C SER A 43 -6.56 -26.84 -30.24
N PRO A 44 -7.71 -27.22 -30.82
CA PRO A 44 -9.04 -27.07 -30.22
C PRO A 44 -9.25 -27.90 -28.95
N ASP A 45 -8.44 -28.94 -28.71
CA ASP A 45 -8.46 -29.74 -27.48
C ASP A 45 -7.79 -29.05 -26.29
N HIS A 46 -7.07 -27.95 -26.57
CA HIS A 46 -6.39 -27.20 -25.54
C HIS A 46 -7.11 -25.90 -25.22
N VAL A 47 -7.08 -25.51 -23.94
CA VAL A 47 -7.46 -24.18 -23.46
C VAL A 47 -6.21 -23.44 -22.99
N ILE A 48 -6.22 -22.12 -23.13
CA ILE A 48 -5.15 -21.25 -22.67
C ILE A 48 -5.03 -21.38 -21.15
N TYR A 49 -3.80 -21.40 -20.65
CA TYR A 49 -3.50 -21.42 -19.24
C TYR A 49 -3.96 -20.12 -18.56
N VAL A 50 -4.70 -20.26 -17.47
CA VAL A 50 -5.35 -19.16 -16.75
C VAL A 50 -4.42 -17.98 -16.44
N TRP A 51 -3.15 -18.22 -16.14
CA TRP A 51 -2.20 -17.14 -15.87
C TRP A 51 -1.76 -16.36 -17.10
N LEU A 52 -1.80 -16.94 -18.28
CA LEU A 52 -1.58 -16.17 -19.50
C LEU A 52 -2.76 -15.21 -19.75
N ASP A 53 -3.98 -15.69 -19.57
CA ASP A 53 -5.19 -14.89 -19.65
C ASP A 53 -5.21 -13.78 -18.58
N ALA A 54 -5.07 -14.16 -17.32
CA ALA A 54 -5.13 -13.23 -16.18
C ALA A 54 -4.09 -12.10 -16.26
N LEU A 55 -2.85 -12.42 -16.65
CA LEU A 55 -1.79 -11.41 -16.78
C LEU A 55 -2.00 -10.50 -18.00
N THR A 56 -2.55 -11.03 -19.09
CA THR A 56 -2.85 -10.23 -20.28
C THR A 56 -3.91 -9.17 -20.00
N ASN A 57 -4.74 -9.35 -18.97
CA ASN A 57 -5.74 -8.36 -18.56
C ASN A 57 -5.12 -6.97 -18.25
N TYR A 58 -3.88 -6.90 -17.76
CA TYR A 58 -3.21 -5.62 -17.50
C TYR A 58 -3.05 -4.73 -18.74
N ILE A 59 -2.96 -5.32 -19.92
CA ILE A 59 -2.82 -4.59 -21.18
C ILE A 59 -4.10 -4.60 -22.00
N SER A 60 -4.92 -5.66 -21.95
CA SER A 60 -6.19 -5.70 -22.67
C SER A 60 -7.19 -4.68 -22.14
N ALA A 61 -7.18 -4.40 -20.83
CA ALA A 61 -7.96 -3.32 -20.21
C ALA A 61 -7.53 -1.91 -20.69
N LEU A 62 -6.38 -1.80 -21.34
CA LEU A 62 -5.85 -0.58 -21.93
C LEU A 62 -5.97 -0.57 -23.46
N ASN A 63 -6.91 -1.36 -23.99
CA ASN A 63 -7.20 -1.50 -25.43
C ASN A 63 -6.06 -2.08 -26.29
N TYR A 64 -5.08 -2.79 -25.67
CA TYR A 64 -4.10 -3.55 -26.45
C TYR A 64 -4.84 -4.56 -27.38
N PRO A 65 -4.48 -4.74 -28.65
CA PRO A 65 -3.18 -4.40 -29.26
C PRO A 65 -3.03 -2.99 -29.85
N ASP A 66 -4.00 -2.10 -29.71
CA ASP A 66 -3.84 -0.72 -30.15
C ASP A 66 -2.89 0.04 -29.20
N THR A 67 -1.60 0.04 -29.55
CA THR A 67 -0.58 0.79 -28.78
C THR A 67 -0.65 2.30 -28.97
N ASN A 68 -1.51 2.80 -29.87
CA ASN A 68 -1.77 4.23 -30.05
C ASN A 68 -2.91 4.74 -29.19
N ASP A 69 -3.70 3.86 -28.58
CA ASP A 69 -4.77 4.22 -27.67
C ASP A 69 -4.26 5.11 -26.50
N GLU A 70 -5.07 6.07 -26.11
CA GLU A 70 -4.71 7.03 -25.06
C GLU A 70 -4.54 6.38 -23.69
N LEU A 71 -5.36 5.37 -23.35
CA LEU A 71 -5.23 4.63 -22.10
C LEU A 71 -3.93 3.83 -22.07
N PHE A 72 -3.58 3.18 -23.19
CA PHE A 72 -2.33 2.44 -23.27
C PHE A 72 -1.12 3.37 -23.10
N LYS A 73 -1.07 4.48 -23.82
CA LYS A 73 0.02 5.47 -23.70
C LYS A 73 0.12 6.08 -22.31
N LYS A 74 -1.01 6.28 -21.64
CA LYS A 74 -1.06 6.89 -20.31
C LYS A 74 -0.65 5.95 -19.20
N PHE A 75 -1.07 4.69 -19.25
CA PHE A 75 -0.94 3.75 -18.15
C PHE A 75 0.08 2.63 -18.37
N TRP A 76 0.57 2.44 -19.62
CA TRP A 76 1.61 1.47 -19.92
C TRP A 76 2.91 2.14 -20.38
N PRO A 77 4.09 1.74 -19.86
CA PRO A 77 4.30 0.69 -18.85
C PRO A 77 3.81 1.12 -17.46
N ALA A 78 3.19 0.17 -16.76
CA ALA A 78 2.71 0.38 -15.40
C ALA A 78 3.83 0.84 -14.46
N SER A 79 3.55 1.82 -13.61
CA SER A 79 4.52 2.33 -12.63
C SER A 79 4.82 1.28 -11.55
N VAL A 80 3.80 0.59 -11.05
CA VAL A 80 3.93 -0.50 -10.08
C VAL A 80 2.84 -1.54 -10.32
N HIS A 81 3.21 -2.81 -10.37
CA HIS A 81 2.29 -3.92 -10.12
C HIS A 81 2.30 -4.22 -8.63
N LEU A 82 1.23 -3.88 -7.93
CA LEU A 82 1.05 -4.14 -6.51
C LEU A 82 0.29 -5.45 -6.35
N ILE A 83 0.93 -6.45 -5.76
CA ILE A 83 0.43 -7.83 -5.73
C ILE A 83 0.67 -8.52 -4.40
N GLY A 84 -0.12 -9.55 -4.09
CA GLY A 84 0.18 -10.46 -2.99
C GLY A 84 1.42 -11.32 -3.26
N LYS A 85 2.16 -11.64 -2.21
CA LYS A 85 3.41 -12.42 -2.31
C LYS A 85 3.22 -13.82 -2.93
N ASP A 86 2.04 -14.39 -2.84
CA ASP A 86 1.68 -15.71 -3.37
C ASP A 86 1.70 -15.78 -4.90
N ILE A 87 1.47 -14.65 -5.56
CA ILE A 87 1.50 -14.54 -7.03
C ILE A 87 2.76 -13.84 -7.56
N LEU A 88 3.79 -13.70 -6.71
CA LEU A 88 5.02 -12.99 -7.03
C LEU A 88 5.73 -13.55 -8.28
N ARG A 89 5.87 -14.87 -8.39
CA ARG A 89 6.56 -15.50 -9.53
C ARG A 89 5.86 -15.25 -10.86
N PHE A 90 4.53 -15.22 -10.84
CA PHE A 90 3.75 -14.93 -12.05
C PHE A 90 4.01 -13.53 -12.56
N HIS A 91 4.11 -12.54 -11.68
CA HIS A 91 4.31 -11.13 -12.05
C HIS A 91 5.78 -10.73 -12.24
N SER A 92 6.71 -11.45 -11.59
CA SER A 92 8.14 -11.09 -11.64
C SER A 92 8.95 -11.95 -12.61
N VAL A 93 8.43 -13.10 -13.04
CA VAL A 93 9.14 -14.02 -13.94
C VAL A 93 8.31 -14.26 -15.21
N TYR A 94 7.10 -14.81 -15.08
CA TYR A 94 6.33 -15.23 -16.25
C TYR A 94 5.77 -14.04 -17.02
N TRP A 95 5.20 -13.05 -16.37
CA TRP A 95 4.71 -11.85 -17.02
C TRP A 95 5.78 -11.08 -17.79
N PRO A 96 6.96 -10.79 -17.22
CA PRO A 96 8.06 -10.25 -18.00
C PRO A 96 8.45 -11.11 -19.21
N ALA A 97 8.46 -12.43 -19.05
CA ALA A 97 8.77 -13.33 -20.17
C ALA A 97 7.73 -13.23 -21.30
N PHE A 98 6.44 -13.17 -20.98
CA PHE A 98 5.37 -12.98 -21.96
C PHE A 98 5.47 -11.63 -22.68
N LEU A 99 5.70 -10.55 -21.93
CA LEU A 99 5.89 -9.21 -22.49
C LEU A 99 7.10 -9.14 -23.42
N MET A 100 8.23 -9.73 -23.01
CA MET A 100 9.42 -9.77 -23.85
C MET A 100 9.19 -10.57 -25.14
N ALA A 101 8.50 -11.71 -25.05
CA ALA A 101 8.13 -12.50 -26.23
C ALA A 101 7.22 -11.73 -27.19
N ALA A 102 6.31 -10.92 -26.65
CA ALA A 102 5.42 -10.05 -27.42
C ALA A 102 6.05 -8.70 -27.81
N LYS A 103 7.31 -8.43 -27.44
CA LYS A 103 8.01 -7.15 -27.66
C LYS A 103 7.30 -5.93 -27.04
N ILE A 104 6.64 -6.13 -25.92
CA ILE A 104 5.94 -5.09 -25.16
C ILE A 104 6.86 -4.60 -24.03
N PRO A 105 6.92 -3.30 -23.73
CA PRO A 105 7.70 -2.78 -22.61
C PRO A 105 7.32 -3.42 -21.27
N LEU A 106 8.30 -3.64 -20.39
CA LEU A 106 8.06 -4.20 -19.06
C LEU A 106 7.48 -3.14 -18.12
N PRO A 107 6.71 -3.51 -17.08
CA PRO A 107 6.34 -2.61 -16.00
C PRO A 107 7.60 -2.08 -15.30
N LYS A 108 7.51 -0.92 -14.65
CA LYS A 108 8.67 -0.30 -13.99
C LYS A 108 9.04 -1.01 -12.69
N LYS A 109 8.05 -1.50 -11.93
CA LYS A 109 8.24 -2.16 -10.65
C LYS A 109 7.16 -3.23 -10.39
N VAL A 110 7.55 -4.28 -9.68
CA VAL A 110 6.64 -5.25 -9.06
C VAL A 110 6.84 -5.19 -7.56
N TYR A 111 5.78 -4.91 -6.81
CA TYR A 111 5.80 -4.88 -5.34
C TYR A 111 4.95 -6.00 -4.77
N GLY A 112 5.59 -6.95 -4.08
CA GLY A 112 4.93 -8.09 -3.45
C GLY A 112 4.66 -7.83 -1.96
N HIS A 113 3.41 -7.52 -1.58
CA HIS A 113 3.03 -7.35 -0.18
C HIS A 113 2.77 -8.68 0.52
N GLY A 114 2.81 -8.67 1.86
CA GLY A 114 2.52 -9.82 2.70
C GLY A 114 1.02 -10.11 2.86
N TRP A 115 0.71 -11.10 3.66
CA TRP A 115 -0.65 -11.47 4.02
C TRP A 115 -1.12 -10.73 5.25
N ILE A 116 -2.44 -10.54 5.33
CA ILE A 116 -3.11 -10.16 6.56
C ILE A 116 -3.49 -11.46 7.29
N LEU A 117 -3.01 -11.59 8.52
CA LEU A 117 -3.20 -12.75 9.39
C LEU A 117 -4.16 -12.40 10.52
N SER A 118 -4.82 -13.42 11.07
CA SER A 118 -5.60 -13.32 12.31
C SER A 118 -5.13 -14.41 13.28
N GLY A 119 -4.61 -14.00 14.43
CA GLY A 119 -4.03 -14.94 15.41
C GLY A 119 -2.83 -15.71 14.87
N ASP A 120 -1.93 -15.03 14.13
CA ASP A 120 -0.74 -15.60 13.45
C ASP A 120 -1.06 -16.63 12.36
N GLU A 121 -2.33 -16.80 12.01
CA GLU A 121 -2.75 -17.72 10.97
C GLU A 121 -3.37 -17.01 9.77
N LYS A 122 -3.21 -17.60 8.58
CA LYS A 122 -3.91 -17.13 7.39
C LYS A 122 -5.42 -17.23 7.61
N MET A 123 -6.13 -16.13 7.34
CA MET A 123 -7.58 -16.12 7.41
C MET A 123 -8.18 -17.10 6.40
N SER A 124 -9.13 -17.92 6.87
CA SER A 124 -9.88 -18.84 6.02
C SER A 124 -11.31 -19.02 6.52
N LYS A 125 -12.25 -19.20 5.59
CA LYS A 125 -13.66 -19.45 5.92
C LYS A 125 -13.85 -20.73 6.75
N SER A 126 -13.05 -21.76 6.47
CA SER A 126 -13.12 -23.03 7.17
C SER A 126 -12.65 -22.97 8.64
N LYS A 127 -11.82 -21.99 8.98
CA LYS A 127 -11.34 -21.76 10.34
C LYS A 127 -12.19 -20.78 11.15
N GLY A 128 -13.11 -20.06 10.50
CA GLY A 128 -13.94 -19.06 11.15
C GLY A 128 -13.18 -17.86 11.72
N ASN A 129 -11.92 -17.63 11.26
CA ASN A 129 -11.05 -16.55 11.73
C ASN A 129 -10.99 -15.37 10.77
N ILE A 130 -12.00 -15.22 9.90
CA ILE A 130 -12.10 -14.10 8.98
C ILE A 130 -12.65 -12.91 9.74
N LEU A 131 -11.94 -11.78 9.66
CA LEU A 131 -12.45 -10.47 10.00
C LEU A 131 -13.04 -9.87 8.72
N ASP A 132 -14.37 -9.80 8.63
CA ASP A 132 -15.03 -9.20 7.48
C ASP A 132 -14.84 -7.67 7.55
N PRO A 133 -14.22 -7.05 6.55
CA PRO A 133 -14.03 -5.60 6.55
C PRO A 133 -15.35 -4.82 6.54
N LEU A 134 -16.43 -5.38 6.01
CA LEU A 134 -17.74 -4.70 6.00
C LEU A 134 -18.34 -4.62 7.39
N ASP A 135 -18.25 -5.69 8.19
CA ASP A 135 -18.71 -5.70 9.59
C ASP A 135 -17.91 -4.69 10.43
N ILE A 136 -16.58 -4.63 10.19
CA ILE A 136 -15.72 -3.65 10.86
C ILE A 136 -16.09 -2.21 10.48
N ILE A 137 -16.36 -1.97 9.20
CA ILE A 137 -16.77 -0.63 8.71
C ILE A 137 -18.10 -0.22 9.32
N GLU A 138 -19.04 -1.13 9.48
CA GLU A 138 -20.33 -0.85 10.11
C GLU A 138 -20.19 -0.39 11.57
N ILE A 139 -19.25 -1.00 12.31
CA ILE A 139 -19.04 -0.70 13.74
C ILE A 139 -18.17 0.54 13.94
N TYR A 140 -17.03 0.63 13.24
CA TYR A 140 -15.99 1.63 13.50
C TYR A 140 -15.88 2.72 12.42
N GLY A 141 -16.47 2.52 11.25
CA GLY A 141 -16.32 3.39 10.10
C GLY A 141 -15.16 2.98 9.17
N LEU A 142 -15.19 3.54 7.95
CA LEU A 142 -14.22 3.22 6.90
C LEU A 142 -12.82 3.75 7.20
N ASP A 143 -12.70 5.01 7.63
CA ASP A 143 -11.42 5.67 7.81
C ASP A 143 -10.58 5.08 8.96
N PRO A 144 -11.16 4.72 10.13
CA PRO A 144 -10.46 4.02 11.17
C PRO A 144 -9.88 2.66 10.71
N LEU A 145 -10.65 1.88 9.96
CA LEU A 145 -10.16 0.62 9.40
C LEU A 145 -8.99 0.83 8.44
N ARG A 146 -9.10 1.79 7.52
CA ARG A 146 -8.02 2.11 6.57
C ARG A 146 -6.78 2.59 7.29
N TYR A 147 -6.93 3.46 8.28
CA TYR A 147 -5.85 3.94 9.11
C TYR A 147 -5.12 2.77 9.80
N TYR A 148 -5.87 1.91 10.47
CA TYR A 148 -5.35 0.75 11.18
C TYR A 148 -4.55 -0.19 10.25
N LEU A 149 -5.12 -0.56 9.11
CA LEU A 149 -4.46 -1.45 8.15
C LEU A 149 -3.15 -0.88 7.61
N ILE A 150 -3.09 0.44 7.39
CA ILE A 150 -1.87 1.09 6.90
C ILE A 150 -0.83 1.25 8.02
N LYS A 151 -1.27 1.50 9.25
CA LYS A 151 -0.37 1.73 10.37
C LYS A 151 0.22 0.44 10.93
N GLU A 152 -0.63 -0.55 11.24
CA GLU A 152 -0.24 -1.75 11.97
C GLU A 152 0.44 -2.79 11.07
N VAL A 153 0.04 -2.86 9.82
CA VAL A 153 0.62 -3.82 8.87
C VAL A 153 1.79 -3.18 8.15
N SER A 154 3.01 -3.53 8.55
CA SER A 154 4.22 -3.08 7.85
C SER A 154 4.18 -3.53 6.39
N PHE A 155 4.04 -2.57 5.48
CA PHE A 155 3.81 -2.84 4.07
C PHE A 155 4.94 -3.66 3.47
N GLY A 156 4.60 -4.80 2.84
CA GLY A 156 5.58 -5.77 2.34
C GLY A 156 5.79 -7.00 3.24
N ASN A 157 5.45 -6.93 4.52
CA ASN A 157 5.49 -8.04 5.45
C ASN A 157 4.09 -8.60 5.73
N ASP A 158 4.04 -9.78 6.34
CA ASP A 158 2.79 -10.29 6.89
C ASP A 158 2.42 -9.46 8.12
N GLY A 159 1.14 -9.14 8.24
CA GLY A 159 0.61 -8.37 9.37
C GLY A 159 -0.49 -9.12 10.10
N ASN A 160 -0.40 -9.14 11.42
CA ASN A 160 -1.42 -9.75 12.26
C ASN A 160 -2.40 -8.66 12.72
N ILE A 161 -3.67 -8.86 12.45
CA ILE A 161 -4.74 -7.93 12.84
C ILE A 161 -5.65 -8.56 13.90
N SER A 162 -6.18 -7.72 14.81
CA SER A 162 -7.19 -8.11 15.78
C SER A 162 -8.08 -6.91 16.11
N GLN A 163 -9.27 -7.21 16.64
CA GLN A 163 -10.21 -6.17 17.04
C GLN A 163 -9.65 -5.31 18.16
N ASP A 164 -9.04 -5.91 19.19
CA ASP A 164 -8.45 -5.18 20.32
C ASP A 164 -7.40 -4.16 19.84
N ARG A 165 -6.52 -4.57 18.92
CA ARG A 165 -5.51 -3.68 18.34
C ARG A 165 -6.13 -2.56 17.51
N LEU A 166 -7.22 -2.83 16.80
CA LEU A 166 -7.96 -1.81 16.08
C LEU A 166 -8.53 -0.77 17.05
N GLU A 167 -9.17 -1.21 18.12
CA GLU A 167 -9.74 -0.32 19.16
C GLU A 167 -8.66 0.51 19.86
N ASP A 168 -7.55 -0.12 20.23
CA ASP A 168 -6.40 0.59 20.82
C ASP A 168 -5.83 1.66 19.86
N CYS A 169 -5.71 1.33 18.59
CA CYS A 169 -5.23 2.24 17.55
C CYS A 169 -6.17 3.44 17.36
N ILE A 170 -7.48 3.20 17.32
CA ILE A 170 -8.50 4.25 17.22
C ILE A 170 -8.44 5.16 18.45
N ASN A 171 -8.43 4.57 19.64
CA ASN A 171 -8.47 5.32 20.88
C ASN A 171 -7.17 6.12 21.11
N SER A 172 -6.00 5.51 20.92
CA SER A 172 -4.72 6.16 21.18
C SER A 172 -4.40 7.25 20.16
N ASP A 173 -4.49 6.93 18.88
CA ASP A 173 -3.97 7.79 17.84
C ASP A 173 -5.02 8.77 17.31
N LEU A 174 -6.22 8.28 17.01
CA LEU A 174 -7.24 9.10 16.38
C LEU A 174 -8.00 9.92 17.43
N ALA A 175 -8.44 9.31 18.53
CA ALA A 175 -9.21 10.02 19.56
C ALA A 175 -8.30 10.84 20.50
N ASN A 176 -7.39 10.16 21.21
CA ASN A 176 -6.62 10.80 22.30
C ASN A 176 -5.42 11.61 21.80
N ASN A 177 -4.91 11.39 20.59
CA ASN A 177 -3.86 12.20 20.01
C ASN A 177 -4.43 13.26 19.07
N TYR A 178 -4.85 12.86 17.86
CA TYR A 178 -5.32 13.78 16.83
C TYR A 178 -6.60 14.52 17.23
N GLY A 179 -7.65 13.80 17.63
CA GLY A 179 -8.94 14.39 18.00
C GLY A 179 -8.84 15.32 19.22
N ASN A 180 -8.09 14.90 20.24
CA ASN A 180 -7.86 15.73 21.41
C ASN A 180 -7.10 17.02 21.06
N LEU A 181 -6.07 16.94 20.21
CA LEU A 181 -5.36 18.14 19.75
C LEU A 181 -6.29 19.10 19.02
N CYS A 182 -7.06 18.59 18.05
CA CYS A 182 -8.04 19.39 17.32
C CYS A 182 -9.05 20.06 18.25
N GLN A 183 -9.64 19.30 19.18
CA GLN A 183 -10.63 19.83 20.13
C GLN A 183 -10.03 20.93 21.00
N ARG A 184 -8.84 20.71 21.55
CA ARG A 184 -8.17 21.67 22.45
C ARG A 184 -7.81 22.97 21.74
N VAL A 185 -7.24 22.88 20.54
CA VAL A 185 -6.84 24.06 19.77
C VAL A 185 -8.06 24.84 19.30
N THR A 186 -9.10 24.18 18.79
CA THR A 186 -10.31 24.85 18.30
C THR A 186 -11.11 25.47 19.45
N ALA A 187 -11.28 24.76 20.58
CA ALA A 187 -11.95 25.31 21.76
C ALA A 187 -11.19 26.50 22.36
N PHE A 188 -9.84 26.45 22.34
CA PHE A 188 -9.03 27.59 22.77
C PHE A 188 -9.23 28.80 21.84
N ALA A 189 -9.18 28.59 20.52
CA ALA A 189 -9.38 29.65 19.53
C ALA A 189 -10.78 30.27 19.63
N GLU A 190 -11.83 29.45 19.82
CA GLU A 190 -13.18 29.93 20.04
C GLU A 190 -13.25 30.84 21.27
N LYS A 191 -12.74 30.39 22.39
CA LYS A 191 -12.82 31.09 23.65
C LYS A 191 -11.95 32.37 23.74
N ASN A 192 -10.76 32.35 23.15
CA ASN A 192 -9.74 33.38 23.38
C ASN A 192 -9.42 34.23 22.14
N CYS A 193 -9.77 33.76 20.94
CA CYS A 193 -9.45 34.44 19.69
C CYS A 193 -10.70 34.74 18.84
N SER A 194 -11.90 34.70 19.42
CA SER A 194 -13.18 34.94 18.71
C SER A 194 -13.35 34.04 17.47
N SER A 195 -12.87 32.79 17.56
CA SER A 195 -12.87 31.79 16.46
C SER A 195 -12.06 32.20 15.22
N LEU A 196 -11.15 33.14 15.37
CA LEU A 196 -10.29 33.61 14.27
C LEU A 196 -8.84 33.19 14.52
N VAL A 197 -8.11 32.91 13.45
CA VAL A 197 -6.65 32.80 13.52
C VAL A 197 -6.10 34.23 13.62
N PRO A 198 -5.28 34.54 14.65
CA PRO A 198 -4.74 35.88 14.82
C PRO A 198 -3.89 36.32 13.62
N ASP A 199 -4.04 37.59 13.22
CA ASP A 199 -3.17 38.23 12.24
C ASP A 199 -1.83 38.63 12.90
N ASN A 200 -0.78 38.78 12.12
CA ASN A 200 0.55 39.22 12.56
C ASN A 200 1.22 38.29 13.59
N ILE A 201 1.15 37.00 13.37
CA ILE A 201 1.83 35.99 14.20
C ILE A 201 3.36 36.19 14.08
N LYS A 202 4.02 36.34 15.23
CA LYS A 202 5.49 36.31 15.32
C LYS A 202 5.88 35.00 16.00
N PHE A 203 6.56 34.16 15.25
CA PHE A 203 7.07 32.90 15.78
C PHE A 203 8.35 33.14 16.62
N ASN A 204 8.38 32.57 17.79
CA ASN A 204 9.59 32.47 18.59
C ASN A 204 10.41 31.22 18.19
N ASN A 205 11.56 31.00 18.82
CA ASN A 205 12.42 29.86 18.49
C ASN A 205 11.75 28.49 18.77
N GLU A 206 10.92 28.38 19.79
CA GLU A 206 10.23 27.13 20.14
C GLU A 206 9.13 26.82 19.13
N ASP A 207 8.41 27.86 18.68
CA ASP A 207 7.43 27.74 17.58
C ASP A 207 8.10 27.22 16.31
N LEU A 208 9.25 27.79 15.94
CA LEU A 208 9.99 27.40 14.74
C LEU A 208 10.52 25.96 14.87
N VAL A 209 11.03 25.56 16.02
CA VAL A 209 11.47 24.17 16.26
C VAL A 209 10.30 23.20 16.07
N MET A 210 9.10 23.54 16.54
CA MET A 210 7.92 22.71 16.36
C MET A 210 7.50 22.64 14.88
N LEU A 211 7.41 23.77 14.19
CA LEU A 211 7.03 23.84 12.79
C LEU A 211 8.02 23.10 11.88
N ASN A 212 9.32 23.27 12.13
CA ASN A 212 10.37 22.66 11.35
C ASN A 212 10.37 21.11 11.45
N LYS A 213 9.87 20.53 12.55
CA LYS A 213 9.67 19.07 12.63
C LYS A 213 8.79 18.53 11.52
N PHE A 214 7.81 19.30 11.08
CA PHE A 214 6.95 18.91 9.95
C PHE A 214 7.59 19.24 8.59
N THR A 215 8.14 20.45 8.45
CA THR A 215 8.58 20.95 7.14
C THR A 215 9.89 20.34 6.66
N ASP A 216 10.86 20.13 7.56
CA ASP A 216 12.19 19.63 7.20
C ASP A 216 12.17 18.17 6.74
N ASN A 217 11.12 17.42 7.10
CA ASN A 217 10.98 16.01 6.75
C ASN A 217 10.14 15.76 5.49
N LEU A 218 9.58 16.78 4.85
CA LEU A 218 8.69 16.61 3.69
C LEU A 218 9.34 15.87 2.52
N SER A 219 10.61 16.13 2.25
CA SER A 219 11.35 15.45 1.18
C SER A 219 11.56 13.96 1.49
N VAL A 220 11.90 13.64 2.75
CA VAL A 220 12.07 12.26 3.22
C VAL A 220 10.74 11.52 3.14
N ILE A 221 9.65 12.13 3.63
CA ILE A 221 8.30 11.55 3.59
C ILE A 221 7.89 11.20 2.15
N ARG A 222 8.11 12.12 1.19
CA ARG A 222 7.80 11.88 -0.23
C ARG A 222 8.58 10.70 -0.78
N THR A 223 9.88 10.63 -0.48
CA THR A 223 10.74 9.51 -0.89
C THR A 223 10.26 8.18 -0.31
N GLU A 224 9.84 8.16 0.96
CA GLU A 224 9.33 6.96 1.62
C GLU A 224 7.99 6.50 1.02
N ILE A 225 7.11 7.43 0.65
CA ILE A 225 5.86 7.10 -0.07
C ILE A 225 6.16 6.52 -1.46
N ASP A 226 7.10 7.11 -2.20
CA ASP A 226 7.51 6.61 -3.52
C ASP A 226 8.13 5.21 -3.44
N ASN A 227 8.76 4.89 -2.31
CA ASN A 227 9.30 3.57 -1.99
C ASN A 227 8.25 2.60 -1.42
N GLN A 228 7.00 3.00 -1.32
CA GLN A 228 5.88 2.27 -0.72
C GLN A 228 6.07 1.98 0.78
N ASN A 229 6.87 2.75 1.48
CA ASN A 229 7.03 2.68 2.94
C ASN A 229 5.97 3.53 3.66
N ILE A 230 4.71 3.17 3.49
CA ILE A 230 3.57 3.97 3.96
C ILE A 230 3.53 4.04 5.49
N ASN A 231 3.97 2.98 6.18
CA ASN A 231 4.05 2.97 7.65
C ASN A 231 4.96 4.09 8.19
N TYR A 232 6.08 4.35 7.52
CA TYR A 232 6.96 5.45 7.92
C TYR A 232 6.22 6.79 7.90
N TYR A 233 5.47 7.06 6.82
CA TYR A 233 4.68 8.28 6.68
C TYR A 233 3.65 8.44 7.81
N ILE A 234 2.86 7.41 8.08
CA ILE A 234 1.83 7.44 9.12
C ILE A 234 2.46 7.61 10.51
N ASN A 235 3.47 6.82 10.83
CA ASN A 235 4.15 6.90 12.13
C ASN A 235 4.82 8.27 12.35
N PHE A 236 5.38 8.86 11.30
CA PHE A 236 5.92 10.21 11.37
C PHE A 236 4.84 11.24 11.75
N ILE A 237 3.69 11.22 11.06
CA ILE A 237 2.58 12.16 11.35
C ILE A 237 2.08 11.98 12.78
N ILE A 238 1.85 10.75 13.22
CA ILE A 238 1.38 10.48 14.59
C ILE A 238 2.39 10.97 15.64
N SER A 239 3.67 10.71 15.42
CA SER A 239 4.74 11.23 16.28
C SER A 239 4.76 12.76 16.33
N ALA A 240 4.62 13.41 15.19
CA ALA A 240 4.58 14.86 15.11
C ALA A 240 3.33 15.46 15.81
N LEU A 241 2.19 14.78 15.75
CA LEU A 241 0.99 15.18 16.48
C LEU A 241 1.15 15.02 18.02
N PHE A 242 1.86 13.99 18.49
CA PHE A 242 2.23 13.87 19.90
C PHE A 242 3.08 15.05 20.36
N GLU A 243 4.08 15.41 19.56
CA GLU A 243 4.92 16.57 19.85
C GLU A 243 4.12 17.89 19.85
N ALA A 244 3.16 18.03 18.93
CA ALA A 244 2.27 19.20 18.91
C ALA A 244 1.36 19.28 20.15
N ASN A 245 0.83 18.14 20.62
CA ASN A 245 0.09 18.07 21.87
C ASN A 245 0.95 18.48 23.08
N LYS A 246 2.20 17.99 23.13
CA LYS A 246 3.16 18.37 24.16
C LYS A 246 3.46 19.86 24.10
N TYR A 247 3.79 20.37 22.90
CA TYR A 247 4.05 21.79 22.68
C TYR A 247 2.89 22.67 23.16
N PHE A 248 1.64 22.33 22.81
CA PHE A 248 0.46 23.06 23.27
C PHE A 248 0.31 23.06 24.79
N ASN A 249 0.69 21.97 25.47
CA ASN A 249 0.74 21.91 26.92
C ASN A 249 1.84 22.81 27.50
N ASP A 250 3.06 22.73 26.95
CA ASP A 250 4.24 23.42 27.46
C ASP A 250 4.11 24.94 27.31
N GLN A 251 3.43 25.42 26.26
CA GLN A 251 3.18 26.85 26.02
C GLN A 251 2.06 27.43 26.91
N GLU A 252 1.25 26.59 27.55
CA GLU A 252 0.18 27.00 28.48
C GLU A 252 -0.63 28.25 28.02
N PRO A 253 -1.17 28.26 26.77
CA PRO A 253 -1.75 29.48 26.17
C PRO A 253 -2.97 30.02 26.94
N TRP A 254 -3.45 29.28 27.90
CA TRP A 254 -4.57 29.69 28.79
C TRP A 254 -4.13 30.51 30.02
N LYS A 255 -2.83 30.65 30.30
CA LYS A 255 -2.27 31.48 31.36
C LYS A 255 -2.04 32.91 30.90
#